data_4357deb265c390cf8fecb3d1be3df835
#
_entry.id   4357deb265c390cf8fecb3d1be3df835
#
_cell.length_a   1.000
_cell.length_b   1.000
_cell.length_c   1.000
_cell.angle_alpha   90.00
_cell.angle_beta   90.00
_cell.angle_gamma   90.00
#
_symmetry.space_group_name_H-M   'P 1'
#
loop_
_entity.id
_entity.type
_entity.pdbx_description
1 polymer ?
#
loop_
_entity_poly.entity_id
_entity_poly.type
_entity_poly.pdbx_seq_one_letter_code
_entity_poly.pdbx_strand_id
1 'polypeptide(L)'
;MYIILITNNNMNKVNSGSRIVFLDYVRVVAIFMVLLVHSIEPFYLGGEGTYVASWGDALWVTFLNSALRCAVPLFVMTSSYLLLPVKGDGMTFLRRRFVRVGLPFAVWTLLYAFIPYWGTEDMSISENLSRLVFNFMPHAGHLWFVYMILGVYIIMPIISPWLERVSQRGERMFIMVWLLSTAVPFLRVAASATGFAEVWGEASWNEFGALYYTSGFIGYIVVAHYIRTYVNWSTVKTLCVALPTLVIGYIIVALPFYLQLPDAYPVNDSIDLAVRWELSWCFTTTGVALTTIALFLLFKLITKPCRIYPFFKHLSKLSYGIYLVHMFVLVAVFGYVSAWGLATPVVMLLTATLTFIISALFVQLLSLLPKSKYFIG
;
A
#
# COMPACT_ATOMS: atom_id res chain seq x y z
N MET A 1 15.56 50.34 26.77
CA MET A 1 16.38 49.78 25.70
C MET A 1 15.79 48.39 25.34
N TYR A 2 14.83 48.36 24.41
CA TYR A 2 14.13 47.17 24.00
C TYR A 2 14.91 46.48 22.89
N ILE A 3 15.38 45.27 23.14
CA ILE A 3 15.98 44.39 22.10
C ILE A 3 14.86 43.64 21.45
N ILE A 4 14.56 43.97 20.19
CA ILE A 4 13.63 43.27 19.32
C ILE A 4 14.34 41.99 18.84
N LEU A 5 13.93 40.86 19.37
CA LEU A 5 14.28 39.55 18.82
C LEU A 5 13.43 39.32 17.52
N ILE A 6 14.08 39.49 16.40
CA ILE A 6 13.54 39.11 15.10
C ILE A 6 13.61 37.57 15.01
N THR A 7 12.53 36.90 15.34
CA THR A 7 12.36 35.49 15.02
C THR A 7 12.09 35.38 13.52
N ASN A 8 13.04 34.82 12.80
CA ASN A 8 12.92 34.46 11.39
C ASN A 8 11.87 33.35 11.24
N ASN A 9 10.61 33.72 11.13
CA ASN A 9 9.51 32.86 10.74
C ASN A 9 9.46 32.75 9.19
N ASN A 10 10.46 32.13 8.59
CA ASN A 10 10.34 31.62 7.23
C ASN A 10 9.60 30.28 7.26
N MET A 11 8.36 30.30 7.71
CA MET A 11 7.42 29.22 7.38
C MET A 11 7.13 29.34 5.88
N ASN A 12 7.71 28.44 5.09
CA ASN A 12 7.33 28.23 3.70
C ASN A 12 5.81 28.08 3.64
N LYS A 13 5.09 29.15 3.31
CA LYS A 13 3.73 29.11 2.82
C LYS A 13 3.77 28.25 1.55
N VAL A 14 3.48 26.96 1.67
CA VAL A 14 3.10 26.18 0.51
C VAL A 14 1.86 26.88 -0.05
N ASN A 15 2.04 27.60 -1.14
CA ASN A 15 0.95 28.23 -1.87
C ASN A 15 -0.13 27.17 -2.07
N SER A 16 -1.33 27.44 -1.58
CA SER A 16 -2.49 26.52 -1.56
C SER A 16 -3.02 26.13 -2.96
N GLY A 17 -2.18 26.24 -4.00
CA GLY A 17 -2.47 25.91 -5.39
C GLY A 17 -1.36 25.16 -6.13
N SER A 18 -0.13 25.02 -5.60
CA SER A 18 0.94 24.37 -6.33
C SER A 18 0.92 22.84 -6.10
N ARG A 19 0.93 22.10 -7.21
CA ARG A 19 0.99 20.63 -7.19
C ARG A 19 2.34 20.15 -6.67
N ILE A 20 2.34 19.21 -5.73
CA ILE A 20 3.56 18.66 -5.12
C ILE A 20 4.10 17.55 -6.02
N VAL A 21 5.21 17.85 -6.71
CA VAL A 21 5.78 17.03 -7.79
C VAL A 21 6.07 15.59 -7.38
N PHE A 22 6.77 15.38 -6.27
CA PHE A 22 7.18 14.03 -5.87
C PHE A 22 6.02 13.09 -5.58
N LEU A 23 4.87 13.60 -5.13
CA LEU A 23 3.70 12.77 -4.85
C LEU A 23 3.08 12.15 -6.09
N ASP A 24 3.26 12.77 -7.27
CA ASP A 24 2.84 12.16 -8.52
C ASP A 24 3.72 10.97 -8.89
N TYR A 25 5.04 11.08 -8.68
CA TYR A 25 5.95 9.95 -8.87
C TYR A 25 5.64 8.81 -7.89
N VAL A 26 5.45 9.12 -6.61
CA VAL A 26 5.07 8.09 -5.61
C VAL A 26 3.83 7.32 -6.04
N ARG A 27 2.77 8.01 -6.49
CA ARG A 27 1.53 7.35 -6.93
C ARG A 27 1.72 6.43 -8.11
N VAL A 28 2.48 6.87 -9.13
CA VAL A 28 2.72 6.06 -10.33
C VAL A 28 3.59 4.85 -10.00
N VAL A 29 4.62 5.03 -9.20
CA VAL A 29 5.45 3.90 -8.77
C VAL A 29 4.65 2.94 -7.89
N ALA A 30 3.88 3.45 -6.92
CA ALA A 30 3.08 2.62 -6.02
C ALA A 30 2.01 1.81 -6.77
N ILE A 31 1.30 2.39 -7.76
CA ILE A 31 0.34 1.60 -8.55
C ILE A 31 1.04 0.54 -9.40
N PHE A 32 2.19 0.83 -10.00
CA PHE A 32 2.97 -0.18 -10.72
C PHE A 32 3.42 -1.31 -9.80
N MET A 33 3.88 -0.99 -8.58
CA MET A 33 4.24 -1.98 -7.56
C MET A 33 3.04 -2.86 -7.18
N VAL A 34 1.84 -2.31 -7.04
CA VAL A 34 0.61 -3.10 -6.79
C VAL A 34 0.36 -4.10 -7.92
N LEU A 35 0.44 -3.66 -9.17
CA LEU A 35 0.25 -4.55 -10.31
C LEU A 35 1.32 -5.65 -10.36
N LEU A 36 2.55 -5.32 -10.01
CA LEU A 36 3.64 -6.29 -9.96
C LEU A 36 3.44 -7.31 -8.81
N VAL A 37 2.93 -6.90 -7.64
CA VAL A 37 2.52 -7.84 -6.58
C VAL A 37 1.51 -8.85 -7.12
N HIS A 38 0.44 -8.39 -7.76
CA HIS A 38 -0.59 -9.28 -8.28
C HIS A 38 -0.11 -10.13 -9.47
N SER A 39 0.90 -9.69 -10.23
CA SER A 39 1.53 -10.51 -11.26
C SER A 39 2.45 -11.61 -10.71
N ILE A 40 2.84 -11.50 -9.43
CA ILE A 40 3.63 -12.51 -8.71
C ILE A 40 2.71 -13.58 -8.08
N GLU A 41 1.50 -13.22 -7.70
CA GLU A 41 0.55 -14.11 -7.02
C GLU A 41 0.35 -15.49 -7.69
N PRO A 42 0.23 -15.60 -9.03
CA PRO A 42 0.08 -16.91 -9.68
C PRO A 42 1.27 -17.88 -9.46
N PHE A 43 2.42 -17.38 -9.00
CA PHE A 43 3.60 -18.20 -8.74
C PHE A 43 3.69 -18.72 -7.30
N TYR A 44 2.77 -18.34 -6.42
CA TYR A 44 2.71 -18.86 -5.06
C TYR A 44 1.29 -19.09 -4.53
N LEU A 45 0.27 -18.62 -5.24
CA LEU A 45 -1.13 -18.91 -4.96
C LEU A 45 -1.68 -19.80 -6.08
N GLY A 46 -2.23 -20.95 -5.73
CA GLY A 46 -2.81 -21.86 -6.70
C GLY A 46 -3.83 -22.80 -6.08
N GLY A 47 -4.86 -23.15 -6.84
CA GLY A 47 -5.90 -24.05 -6.40
C GLY A 47 -6.56 -23.62 -5.08
N GLU A 48 -6.55 -24.50 -4.09
CA GLU A 48 -7.11 -24.26 -2.76
C GLU A 48 -6.11 -23.68 -1.75
N GLY A 49 -4.91 -23.29 -2.18
CA GLY A 49 -3.88 -22.81 -1.25
C GLY A 49 -2.61 -22.32 -1.92
N THR A 50 -1.47 -22.69 -1.34
CA THR A 50 -0.15 -22.32 -1.84
C THR A 50 0.37 -23.36 -2.82
N TYR A 51 0.82 -22.94 -3.98
CA TYR A 51 1.55 -23.77 -4.92
C TYR A 51 2.78 -23.04 -5.43
N VAL A 52 3.95 -23.63 -5.26
CA VAL A 52 5.23 -23.11 -5.79
C VAL A 52 5.91 -24.23 -6.56
N ALA A 53 6.14 -24.03 -7.85
CA ALA A 53 6.63 -25.04 -8.77
C ALA A 53 8.10 -25.38 -8.54
N SER A 54 8.94 -24.40 -8.22
CA SER A 54 10.38 -24.58 -8.14
C SER A 54 11.03 -23.68 -7.08
N TRP A 55 12.24 -24.06 -6.65
CA TRP A 55 13.10 -23.21 -5.83
C TRP A 55 13.37 -21.84 -6.46
N GLY A 56 13.57 -21.80 -7.79
CA GLY A 56 13.77 -20.55 -8.51
C GLY A 56 12.57 -19.61 -8.40
N ASP A 57 11.34 -20.14 -8.53
CA ASP A 57 10.11 -19.36 -8.36
C ASP A 57 9.98 -18.85 -6.93
N ALA A 58 10.27 -19.70 -5.94
CA ALA A 58 10.25 -19.31 -4.53
C ALA A 58 11.20 -18.15 -4.23
N LEU A 59 12.40 -18.16 -4.79
CA LEU A 59 13.35 -17.05 -4.64
C LEU A 59 12.84 -15.75 -5.27
N TRP A 60 12.31 -15.81 -6.50
CA TRP A 60 11.76 -14.62 -7.16
C TRP A 60 10.55 -14.07 -6.41
N VAL A 61 9.64 -14.93 -5.99
CA VAL A 61 8.51 -14.55 -5.14
C VAL A 61 9.01 -13.85 -3.87
N THR A 62 9.94 -14.47 -3.15
CA THR A 62 10.48 -13.93 -1.89
C THR A 62 11.06 -12.54 -2.08
N PHE A 63 12.02 -12.38 -2.98
CA PHE A 63 12.78 -11.14 -3.09
C PHE A 63 11.99 -10.02 -3.76
N LEU A 64 11.26 -10.30 -4.83
CA LEU A 64 10.47 -9.27 -5.50
C LEU A 64 9.28 -8.84 -4.65
N ASN A 65 8.49 -9.79 -4.14
CA ASN A 65 7.30 -9.44 -3.37
C ASN A 65 7.66 -8.66 -2.08
N SER A 66 8.74 -9.05 -1.40
CA SER A 66 9.25 -8.32 -0.23
C SER A 66 9.59 -6.85 -0.53
N ALA A 67 10.13 -6.56 -1.71
CA ALA A 67 10.44 -5.19 -2.11
C ALA A 67 9.19 -4.33 -2.40
N LEU A 68 8.07 -4.97 -2.73
CA LEU A 68 6.87 -4.29 -3.23
C LEU A 68 5.83 -4.01 -2.14
N ARG A 69 5.95 -4.62 -0.96
CA ARG A 69 4.93 -4.49 0.11
C ARG A 69 4.73 -3.08 0.64
N CYS A 70 5.64 -2.17 0.41
CA CYS A 70 5.49 -0.76 0.74
C CYS A 70 4.51 0.01 -0.18
N ALA A 71 4.00 -0.60 -1.28
CA ALA A 71 3.13 0.05 -2.26
C ALA A 71 1.86 0.65 -1.63
N VAL A 72 1.14 -0.16 -0.84
CA VAL A 72 -0.11 0.27 -0.19
C VAL A 72 0.14 1.37 0.86
N PRO A 73 1.10 1.24 1.79
CA PRO A 73 1.43 2.31 2.71
C PRO A 73 1.88 3.61 2.03
N LEU A 74 2.55 3.55 0.88
CA LEU A 74 2.91 4.75 0.09
C LEU A 74 1.67 5.52 -0.37
N PHE A 75 0.57 4.86 -0.74
CA PHE A 75 -0.71 5.54 -1.04
C PHE A 75 -1.30 6.20 0.19
N VAL A 76 -1.26 5.53 1.35
CA VAL A 76 -1.73 6.11 2.62
C VAL A 76 -0.93 7.35 2.97
N MET A 77 0.41 7.27 2.94
CA MET A 77 1.29 8.41 3.21
C MET A 77 1.08 9.57 2.22
N THR A 78 0.91 9.26 0.93
CA THR A 78 0.65 10.27 -0.10
C THR A 78 -0.66 11.03 0.16
N SER A 79 -1.73 10.31 0.51
CA SER A 79 -3.02 10.89 0.85
C SER A 79 -2.93 11.72 2.13
N SER A 80 -2.29 11.19 3.16
CA SER A 80 -2.13 11.85 4.45
C SER A 80 -1.27 13.12 4.35
N TYR A 81 -0.18 13.06 3.60
CA TYR A 81 0.70 14.21 3.36
C TYR A 81 -0.05 15.40 2.73
N LEU A 82 -1.02 15.13 1.87
CA LEU A 82 -1.82 16.17 1.20
C LEU A 82 -2.98 16.68 2.05
N LEU A 83 -3.62 15.80 2.81
CA LEU A 83 -4.93 16.05 3.40
C LEU A 83 -4.88 16.48 4.86
N LEU A 84 -3.77 16.21 5.57
CA LEU A 84 -3.65 16.53 6.98
C LEU A 84 -2.91 17.84 7.24
N PRO A 85 -3.28 18.56 8.30
CA PRO A 85 -4.55 18.40 9.02
C PRO A 85 -5.74 18.81 8.14
N VAL A 86 -6.90 18.17 8.37
CA VAL A 86 -8.14 18.49 7.65
C VAL A 86 -8.59 19.89 8.05
N LYS A 87 -8.74 20.76 7.06
CA LYS A 87 -9.21 22.13 7.27
C LYS A 87 -10.70 22.24 6.99
N GLY A 88 -11.39 22.95 7.86
CA GLY A 88 -12.84 23.18 7.75
C GLY A 88 -13.68 22.01 8.27
N ASP A 89 -14.92 21.91 7.79
CA ASP A 89 -15.90 20.94 8.29
C ASP A 89 -15.55 19.50 7.87
N GLY A 90 -15.45 18.61 8.86
CA GLY A 90 -15.12 17.20 8.68
C GLY A 90 -16.15 16.43 7.85
N MET A 91 -17.43 16.76 7.96
CA MET A 91 -18.49 16.10 7.18
C MET A 91 -18.40 16.46 5.70
N THR A 92 -18.12 17.71 5.38
CA THR A 92 -17.86 18.16 4.00
C THR A 92 -16.61 17.48 3.43
N PHE A 93 -15.56 17.32 4.23
CA PHE A 93 -14.37 16.56 3.83
C PHE A 93 -14.75 15.10 3.50
N LEU A 94 -15.43 14.40 4.40
CA LEU A 94 -15.82 13.00 4.20
C LEU A 94 -16.70 12.84 2.97
N ARG A 95 -17.75 13.66 2.82
CA ARG A 95 -18.61 13.61 1.63
C ARG A 95 -17.82 13.69 0.32
N ARG A 96 -16.83 14.59 0.24
CA ARG A 96 -15.98 14.73 -0.96
C ARG A 96 -15.15 13.48 -1.20
N ARG A 97 -14.62 12.82 -0.14
CA ARG A 97 -13.82 11.61 -0.26
C ARG A 97 -14.68 10.40 -0.64
N PHE A 98 -15.83 10.24 0.02
CA PHE A 98 -16.75 9.14 -0.29
C PHE A 98 -17.30 9.24 -1.72
N VAL A 99 -17.67 10.41 -2.20
CA VAL A 99 -18.09 10.57 -3.60
C VAL A 99 -16.95 10.27 -4.58
N ARG A 100 -15.73 10.70 -4.26
CA ARG A 100 -14.59 10.52 -5.19
C ARG A 100 -14.04 9.09 -5.21
N VAL A 101 -14.06 8.39 -4.08
CA VAL A 101 -13.45 7.06 -3.93
C VAL A 101 -14.52 5.99 -3.78
N GLY A 102 -15.52 6.20 -2.93
CA GLY A 102 -16.56 5.21 -2.65
C GLY A 102 -17.52 4.97 -3.81
N LEU A 103 -17.88 6.02 -4.58
CA LEU A 103 -18.81 5.82 -5.70
C LEU A 103 -18.19 5.02 -6.85
N PRO A 104 -16.98 5.32 -7.35
CA PRO A 104 -16.33 4.44 -8.31
C PRO A 104 -16.13 3.03 -7.78
N PHE A 105 -15.76 2.90 -6.50
CA PHE A 105 -15.64 1.60 -5.85
C PHE A 105 -16.95 0.79 -5.92
N ALA A 106 -18.09 1.40 -5.58
CA ALA A 106 -19.39 0.72 -5.65
C ALA A 106 -19.71 0.26 -7.09
N VAL A 107 -19.43 1.10 -8.09
CA VAL A 107 -19.61 0.74 -9.52
C VAL A 107 -18.75 -0.45 -9.89
N TRP A 108 -17.46 -0.44 -9.54
CA TRP A 108 -16.56 -1.54 -9.89
C TRP A 108 -16.84 -2.82 -9.10
N THR A 109 -17.26 -2.72 -7.85
CA THR A 109 -17.72 -3.87 -7.07
C THR A 109 -18.89 -4.58 -7.75
N LEU A 110 -19.87 -3.81 -8.24
CA LEU A 110 -20.97 -4.37 -9.03
C LEU A 110 -20.47 -4.97 -10.35
N LEU A 111 -19.55 -4.31 -11.05
CA LEU A 111 -18.99 -4.86 -12.28
C LEU A 111 -18.27 -6.19 -12.04
N TYR A 112 -17.51 -6.34 -10.97
CA TYR A 112 -16.88 -7.62 -10.59
C TYR A 112 -17.91 -8.69 -10.24
N ALA A 113 -19.08 -8.34 -9.72
CA ALA A 113 -20.14 -9.30 -9.45
C ALA A 113 -20.87 -9.79 -10.72
N PHE A 114 -21.09 -8.86 -11.68
CA PHE A 114 -21.82 -9.17 -12.92
C PHE A 114 -20.94 -9.75 -14.02
N ILE A 115 -19.65 -9.42 -14.03
CA ILE A 115 -18.69 -9.83 -15.07
C ILE A 115 -17.64 -10.70 -14.40
N PRO A 116 -17.86 -12.04 -14.30
CA PRO A 116 -16.79 -12.93 -13.86
C PRO A 116 -15.64 -12.79 -14.86
N TYR A 117 -14.45 -12.47 -14.39
CA TYR A 117 -13.31 -12.44 -15.27
C TYR A 117 -12.81 -13.86 -15.57
N TRP A 118 -12.18 -14.00 -16.71
CA TRP A 118 -11.75 -15.26 -17.29
C TRP A 118 -10.92 -16.08 -16.29
N GLY A 119 -11.31 -17.34 -16.09
CA GLY A 119 -10.68 -18.24 -15.13
C GLY A 119 -11.47 -18.48 -13.83
N THR A 120 -12.65 -17.88 -13.65
CA THR A 120 -13.58 -18.17 -12.55
C THR A 120 -14.85 -18.85 -13.09
N GLU A 121 -14.68 -20.00 -13.74
CA GLU A 121 -15.73 -20.65 -14.54
C GLU A 121 -16.95 -21.11 -13.73
N ASP A 122 -16.84 -21.25 -12.41
CA ASP A 122 -17.85 -21.90 -11.59
C ASP A 122 -18.76 -20.98 -10.78
N MET A 123 -18.65 -19.65 -10.93
CA MET A 123 -19.45 -18.73 -10.12
C MET A 123 -20.59 -18.08 -10.88
N SER A 124 -21.82 -18.42 -10.49
CA SER A 124 -23.02 -17.77 -11.05
C SER A 124 -23.14 -16.31 -10.60
N ILE A 125 -23.77 -15.46 -11.42
CA ILE A 125 -24.06 -14.06 -11.07
C ILE A 125 -24.86 -13.98 -9.76
N SER A 126 -25.83 -14.87 -9.56
CA SER A 126 -26.65 -14.92 -8.34
C SER A 126 -25.82 -15.21 -7.09
N GLU A 127 -24.83 -16.09 -7.19
CA GLU A 127 -23.90 -16.40 -6.11
C GLU A 127 -23.00 -15.19 -5.80
N ASN A 128 -22.44 -14.55 -6.82
CA ASN A 128 -21.65 -13.33 -6.64
C ASN A 128 -22.45 -12.19 -5.98
N LEU A 129 -23.71 -12.01 -6.37
CA LEU A 129 -24.59 -11.01 -5.76
C LEU A 129 -24.92 -11.34 -4.30
N SER A 130 -25.15 -12.61 -3.97
CA SER A 130 -25.35 -13.04 -2.59
C SER A 130 -24.07 -12.79 -1.74
N ARG A 131 -22.90 -13.04 -2.29
CA ARG A 131 -21.61 -12.75 -1.65
C ARG A 131 -21.38 -11.26 -1.43
N LEU A 132 -21.86 -10.38 -2.30
CA LEU A 132 -21.81 -8.92 -2.04
C LEU A 132 -22.51 -8.52 -0.74
N VAL A 133 -23.59 -9.22 -0.37
CA VAL A 133 -24.40 -8.90 0.81
C VAL A 133 -23.89 -9.64 2.06
N PHE A 134 -23.50 -10.91 1.92
CA PHE A 134 -23.22 -11.79 3.06
C PHE A 134 -21.75 -12.17 3.21
N ASN A 135 -20.95 -11.99 2.17
CA ASN A 135 -19.53 -12.32 2.19
C ASN A 135 -18.77 -11.51 1.15
N PHE A 136 -17.45 -11.45 1.30
CA PHE A 136 -16.57 -10.79 0.33
C PHE A 136 -16.32 -11.66 -0.89
N MET A 137 -16.30 -11.09 -2.10
CA MET A 137 -16.01 -11.84 -3.33
C MET A 137 -14.51 -12.15 -3.43
N PRO A 138 -14.07 -13.42 -3.44
CA PRO A 138 -12.65 -13.76 -3.48
C PRO A 138 -11.90 -13.17 -4.68
N HIS A 139 -12.52 -13.22 -5.87
CA HIS A 139 -11.92 -12.69 -7.10
C HIS A 139 -11.86 -11.15 -7.17
N ALA A 140 -12.51 -10.46 -6.25
CA ALA A 140 -12.42 -9.01 -6.06
C ALA A 140 -11.64 -8.65 -4.77
N GLY A 141 -10.86 -9.60 -4.26
CA GLY A 141 -10.11 -9.46 -3.01
C GLY A 141 -9.23 -8.23 -2.95
N HIS A 142 -8.62 -7.82 -4.06
CA HIS A 142 -7.81 -6.61 -4.14
C HIS A 142 -8.56 -5.33 -3.72
N LEU A 143 -9.90 -5.29 -3.81
CA LEU A 143 -10.71 -4.13 -3.42
C LEU A 143 -10.71 -3.85 -1.91
N TRP A 144 -10.15 -4.73 -1.07
CA TRP A 144 -9.96 -4.49 0.37
C TRP A 144 -9.29 -3.16 0.67
N PHE A 145 -8.39 -2.70 -0.19
CA PHE A 145 -7.69 -1.42 -0.04
C PHE A 145 -8.65 -0.23 0.02
N VAL A 146 -9.77 -0.28 -0.71
CA VAL A 146 -10.75 0.83 -0.70
C VAL A 146 -11.45 0.92 0.64
N TYR A 147 -11.81 -0.21 1.25
CA TYR A 147 -12.37 -0.22 2.62
C TYR A 147 -11.38 0.40 3.60
N MET A 148 -10.11 -0.01 3.52
CA MET A 148 -9.04 0.52 4.37
C MET A 148 -8.85 2.03 4.18
N ILE A 149 -8.75 2.52 2.94
CA ILE A 149 -8.51 3.95 2.70
C ILE A 149 -9.72 4.82 3.06
N LEU A 150 -10.94 4.30 2.95
CA LEU A 150 -12.14 4.97 3.47
C LEU A 150 -12.10 5.07 5.00
N GLY A 151 -11.67 4.02 5.70
CA GLY A 151 -11.41 4.04 7.13
C GLY A 151 -10.36 5.09 7.53
N VAL A 152 -9.27 5.18 6.76
CA VAL A 152 -8.24 6.22 6.91
C VAL A 152 -8.85 7.63 6.74
N TYR A 153 -9.74 7.83 5.77
CA TYR A 153 -10.40 9.13 5.61
C TYR A 153 -11.36 9.47 6.76
N ILE A 154 -12.01 8.47 7.37
CA ILE A 154 -12.88 8.70 8.55
C ILE A 154 -12.03 9.16 9.74
N ILE A 155 -10.86 8.58 9.95
CA ILE A 155 -9.99 8.95 11.07
C ILE A 155 -9.31 10.31 10.90
N MET A 156 -9.11 10.79 9.67
CA MET A 156 -8.39 12.04 9.40
C MET A 156 -9.00 13.27 10.09
N PRO A 157 -10.31 13.58 10.01
CA PRO A 157 -10.89 14.71 10.74
C PRO A 157 -10.83 14.52 12.25
N ILE A 158 -10.86 13.29 12.75
CA ILE A 158 -10.77 12.99 14.19
C ILE A 158 -9.38 13.29 14.74
N ILE A 159 -8.32 12.91 14.01
CA ILE A 159 -6.94 13.10 14.44
C ILE A 159 -6.42 14.53 14.17
N SER A 160 -7.04 15.27 13.26
CA SER A 160 -6.56 16.59 12.85
C SER A 160 -6.43 17.60 13.99
N PRO A 161 -7.38 17.73 14.94
CA PRO A 161 -7.24 18.65 16.07
C PRO A 161 -6.07 18.30 16.99
N TRP A 162 -5.73 17.02 17.10
CA TRP A 162 -4.54 16.58 17.84
C TRP A 162 -3.27 16.97 17.09
N LEU A 163 -3.20 16.70 15.78
CA LEU A 163 -2.04 17.06 14.95
C LEU A 163 -1.76 18.57 14.92
N GLU A 164 -2.79 19.40 15.04
CA GLU A 164 -2.64 20.86 15.09
C GLU A 164 -2.05 21.37 16.42
N ARG A 165 -2.21 20.61 17.50
CA ARG A 165 -1.83 21.05 18.86
C ARG A 165 -0.65 20.29 19.43
N VAL A 166 -0.39 19.08 18.95
CA VAL A 166 0.69 18.23 19.48
C VAL A 166 2.06 18.85 19.19
N SER A 167 2.96 18.76 20.17
CA SER A 167 4.35 19.15 19.97
C SER A 167 5.09 18.15 19.08
N GLN A 168 6.16 18.59 18.42
CA GLN A 168 7.05 17.70 17.66
C GLN A 168 7.52 16.48 18.48
N ARG A 169 7.77 16.68 19.79
CA ARG A 169 8.17 15.60 20.70
C ARG A 169 7.03 14.59 20.91
N GLY A 170 5.80 15.07 21.08
CA GLY A 170 4.63 14.21 21.25
C GLY A 170 4.34 13.39 20.00
N GLU A 171 4.46 14.00 18.81
CA GLU A 171 4.28 13.30 17.55
C GLU A 171 5.37 12.23 17.33
N ARG A 172 6.64 12.53 17.66
CA ARG A 172 7.73 11.53 17.64
C ARG A 172 7.48 10.39 18.62
N MET A 173 6.99 10.68 19.82
CA MET A 173 6.66 9.66 20.80
C MET A 173 5.58 8.71 20.25
N PHE A 174 4.52 9.24 19.65
CA PHE A 174 3.49 8.43 19.01
C PHE A 174 4.08 7.54 17.91
N ILE A 175 4.93 8.09 17.04
CA ILE A 175 5.58 7.33 15.95
C ILE A 175 6.46 6.21 16.53
N MET A 176 7.19 6.46 17.62
CA MET A 176 8.00 5.41 18.27
C MET A 176 7.13 4.29 18.83
N VAL A 177 6.04 4.62 19.54
CA VAL A 177 5.09 3.61 20.06
C VAL A 177 4.48 2.82 18.92
N TRP A 178 4.08 3.48 17.84
CA TRP A 178 3.59 2.80 16.65
C TRP A 178 4.64 1.87 16.03
N LEU A 179 5.89 2.32 15.85
CA LEU A 179 6.96 1.46 15.32
C LEU A 179 7.20 0.24 16.21
N LEU A 180 7.14 0.39 17.54
CA LEU A 180 7.24 -0.74 18.46
C LEU A 180 6.07 -1.72 18.27
N SER A 181 4.85 -1.22 18.09
CA SER A 181 3.69 -2.08 17.82
C SER A 181 3.82 -2.90 16.52
N THR A 182 4.54 -2.37 15.51
CA THR A 182 4.78 -3.09 14.26
C THR A 182 5.71 -4.30 14.41
N ALA A 183 6.48 -4.38 15.50
CA ALA A 183 7.39 -5.49 15.79
C ALA A 183 6.70 -6.69 16.45
N VAL A 184 5.50 -6.53 16.99
CA VAL A 184 4.78 -7.59 17.71
C VAL A 184 4.60 -8.87 16.90
N PRO A 185 4.24 -8.84 15.60
CA PRO A 185 4.16 -10.07 14.80
C PRO A 185 5.47 -10.86 14.75
N PHE A 186 6.61 -10.18 14.63
CA PHE A 186 7.94 -10.82 14.64
C PHE A 186 8.29 -11.42 16.00
N LEU A 187 7.91 -10.73 17.08
CA LEU A 187 8.11 -11.24 18.44
C LEU A 187 7.29 -12.52 18.68
N ARG A 188 6.06 -12.60 18.18
CA ARG A 188 5.22 -13.81 18.24
C ARG A 188 5.87 -14.98 17.50
N VAL A 189 6.36 -14.75 16.28
CA VAL A 189 7.08 -15.79 15.50
C VAL A 189 8.34 -16.24 16.22
N ALA A 190 9.12 -15.32 16.80
CA ALA A 190 10.32 -15.64 17.56
C ALA A 190 9.98 -16.43 18.83
N ALA A 191 8.93 -16.07 19.55
CA ALA A 191 8.47 -16.82 20.73
C ALA A 191 8.08 -18.25 20.36
N SER A 192 7.29 -18.42 19.30
CA SER A 192 6.89 -19.74 18.80
C SER A 192 8.09 -20.60 18.40
N ALA A 193 9.09 -20.02 17.72
CA ALA A 193 10.30 -20.72 17.33
C ALA A 193 11.17 -21.16 18.51
N THR A 194 11.05 -20.51 19.69
CA THR A 194 11.75 -20.87 20.93
C THR A 194 10.92 -21.75 21.86
N GLY A 195 9.75 -22.22 21.42
CA GLY A 195 8.86 -23.08 22.21
C GLY A 195 7.94 -22.34 23.18
N PHE A 196 7.89 -21.02 23.13
CA PHE A 196 6.96 -20.22 23.92
C PHE A 196 5.74 -19.84 23.07
N ALA A 197 4.53 -20.00 23.64
CA ALA A 197 3.30 -19.65 22.93
C ALA A 197 3.13 -18.13 22.74
N GLU A 198 3.73 -17.32 23.62
CA GLU A 198 3.46 -15.89 23.73
C GLU A 198 4.68 -15.09 24.16
N VAL A 199 4.69 -13.80 23.84
CA VAL A 199 5.68 -12.82 24.33
C VAL A 199 5.10 -12.13 25.56
N TRP A 200 5.65 -12.41 26.74
CA TRP A 200 5.22 -11.80 28.03
C TRP A 200 3.72 -11.92 28.31
N GLY A 201 3.09 -13.03 27.92
CA GLY A 201 1.65 -13.20 28.09
C GLY A 201 0.83 -12.24 27.24
N GLU A 202 1.27 -11.93 26.01
CA GLU A 202 0.64 -10.94 25.11
C GLU A 202 -0.84 -11.23 24.89
N ALA A 203 -1.25 -12.48 24.79
CA ALA A 203 -2.66 -12.83 24.67
C ALA A 203 -3.50 -12.35 25.87
N SER A 204 -2.92 -12.33 27.06
CA SER A 204 -3.62 -11.87 28.27
C SER A 204 -3.68 -10.35 28.37
N TRP A 205 -2.55 -9.64 28.22
CA TRP A 205 -2.55 -8.18 28.36
C TRP A 205 -3.06 -7.43 27.11
N ASN A 206 -3.09 -8.08 25.95
CA ASN A 206 -3.62 -7.55 24.72
C ASN A 206 -4.97 -8.19 24.31
N GLU A 207 -5.65 -8.87 25.24
CA GLU A 207 -6.93 -9.57 25.01
C GLU A 207 -7.97 -8.69 24.32
N PHE A 208 -8.04 -7.41 24.69
CA PHE A 208 -8.97 -6.46 24.10
C PHE A 208 -8.33 -5.63 22.95
N GLY A 209 -7.21 -6.08 22.40
CA GLY A 209 -6.55 -5.41 21.29
C GLY A 209 -5.99 -4.02 21.65
N ALA A 210 -5.51 -3.83 22.90
CA ALA A 210 -5.04 -2.53 23.38
C ALA A 210 -3.97 -1.90 22.49
N LEU A 211 -3.06 -2.70 21.91
CA LEU A 211 -2.07 -2.23 20.94
C LEU A 211 -2.68 -1.79 19.61
N TYR A 212 -3.86 -2.28 19.25
CA TYR A 212 -4.49 -1.92 17.98
C TYR A 212 -4.96 -0.46 17.94
N TYR A 213 -5.14 0.21 19.07
CA TYR A 213 -5.45 1.64 19.12
C TYR A 213 -4.31 2.52 18.56
N THR A 214 -3.07 2.05 18.64
CA THR A 214 -1.87 2.76 18.16
C THR A 214 -1.18 2.06 17.00
N SER A 215 -1.67 0.89 16.57
CA SER A 215 -1.10 0.09 15.49
C SER A 215 -1.76 0.36 14.14
N GLY A 216 -1.39 -0.40 13.13
CA GLY A 216 -2.00 -0.34 11.82
C GLY A 216 -1.65 0.90 11.01
N PHE A 217 -2.53 1.28 10.11
CA PHE A 217 -2.27 2.36 9.13
C PHE A 217 -2.24 3.77 9.73
N ILE A 218 -2.73 3.96 10.96
CA ILE A 218 -2.72 5.26 11.65
C ILE A 218 -1.29 5.81 11.80
N GLY A 219 -0.30 4.95 12.00
CA GLY A 219 1.08 5.39 12.09
C GLY A 219 1.60 6.02 10.80
N TYR A 220 1.26 5.47 9.65
CA TYR A 220 1.62 6.08 8.36
C TYR A 220 0.99 7.47 8.17
N ILE A 221 -0.21 7.68 8.72
CA ILE A 221 -0.90 8.97 8.71
C ILE A 221 -0.07 10.00 9.47
N VAL A 222 0.35 9.67 10.68
CA VAL A 222 1.14 10.55 11.55
C VAL A 222 2.54 10.76 10.99
N VAL A 223 3.20 9.70 10.50
CA VAL A 223 4.52 9.80 9.86
C VAL A 223 4.49 10.74 8.65
N ALA A 224 3.48 10.65 7.80
CA ALA A 224 3.35 11.53 6.65
C ALA A 224 3.17 13.00 7.05
N HIS A 225 2.37 13.28 8.09
CA HIS A 225 2.23 14.61 8.66
C HIS A 225 3.56 15.10 9.26
N TYR A 226 4.25 14.26 10.04
CA TYR A 226 5.55 14.59 10.63
C TYR A 226 6.59 14.93 9.56
N ILE A 227 6.67 14.12 8.48
CA ILE A 227 7.59 14.36 7.36
C ILE A 227 7.27 15.68 6.67
N ARG A 228 5.99 16.01 6.51
CA ARG A 228 5.57 17.28 5.90
C ARG A 228 5.95 18.47 6.76
N THR A 229 5.76 18.36 8.05
CA THR A 229 5.84 19.50 8.98
C THR A 229 7.27 19.75 9.47
N TYR A 230 8.01 18.66 9.77
CA TYR A 230 9.29 18.80 10.50
C TYR A 230 10.52 18.31 9.73
N VAL A 231 10.36 17.52 8.66
CA VAL A 231 11.52 16.98 7.95
C VAL A 231 11.94 17.91 6.82
N ASN A 232 12.85 18.84 7.14
CA ASN A 232 13.51 19.75 6.18
C ASN A 232 15.02 19.45 6.13
N TRP A 233 15.36 18.18 5.84
CA TRP A 233 16.73 17.72 5.83
C TRP A 233 17.43 18.06 4.51
N SER A 234 18.77 18.23 4.57
CA SER A 234 19.59 18.28 3.35
C SER A 234 19.52 16.96 2.58
N THR A 235 19.85 17.00 1.29
CA THR A 235 19.92 15.79 0.45
C THR A 235 20.84 14.75 1.07
N VAL A 236 22.04 15.15 1.50
CA VAL A 236 23.01 14.23 2.13
C VAL A 236 22.42 13.56 3.37
N LYS A 237 21.86 14.35 4.30
CA LYS A 237 21.22 13.80 5.50
C LYS A 237 20.09 12.83 5.15
N THR A 238 19.26 13.18 4.17
CA THR A 238 18.16 12.31 3.73
C THR A 238 18.69 11.00 3.18
N LEU A 239 19.71 11.02 2.33
CA LEU A 239 20.33 9.82 1.78
C LEU A 239 20.99 8.97 2.88
N CYS A 240 21.75 9.59 3.79
CA CYS A 240 22.41 8.89 4.91
C CYS A 240 21.41 8.20 5.85
N VAL A 241 20.20 8.70 5.98
CA VAL A 241 19.16 8.07 6.81
C VAL A 241 18.32 7.09 5.97
N ALA A 242 17.82 7.52 4.82
CA ALA A 242 16.84 6.73 4.06
C ALA A 242 17.45 5.48 3.41
N LEU A 243 18.69 5.54 2.88
CA LEU A 243 19.28 4.36 2.24
C LEU A 243 19.56 3.21 3.23
N PRO A 244 20.21 3.43 4.39
CA PRO A 244 20.34 2.35 5.38
C PRO A 244 19.00 1.86 5.89
N THR A 245 18.03 2.75 6.14
CA THR A 245 16.68 2.38 6.58
C THR A 245 15.97 1.51 5.54
N LEU A 246 16.13 1.81 4.24
CA LEU A 246 15.57 1.02 3.14
C LEU A 246 16.17 -0.39 3.13
N VAL A 247 17.50 -0.48 3.23
CA VAL A 247 18.21 -1.77 3.22
C VAL A 247 17.82 -2.61 4.43
N ILE A 248 17.84 -2.02 5.63
CA ILE A 248 17.47 -2.72 6.87
C ILE A 248 16.00 -3.16 6.79
N GLY A 249 15.09 -2.26 6.40
CA GLY A 249 13.68 -2.60 6.25
C GLY A 249 13.45 -3.73 5.26
N TYR A 250 14.12 -3.70 4.11
CA TYR A 250 14.04 -4.77 3.12
C TYR A 250 14.55 -6.11 3.64
N ILE A 251 15.69 -6.11 4.36
CA ILE A 251 16.22 -7.34 4.97
C ILE A 251 15.24 -7.90 6.00
N ILE A 252 14.63 -7.05 6.84
CA ILE A 252 13.64 -7.48 7.84
C ILE A 252 12.41 -8.12 7.18
N VAL A 253 12.04 -7.72 5.97
CA VAL A 253 10.93 -8.35 5.23
C VAL A 253 11.38 -9.62 4.51
N ALA A 254 12.48 -9.57 3.77
CA ALA A 254 12.90 -10.65 2.89
C ALA A 254 13.54 -11.83 3.62
N LEU A 255 14.34 -11.58 4.66
CA LEU A 255 15.08 -12.63 5.36
C LEU A 255 14.19 -13.65 6.07
N PRO A 256 13.17 -13.26 6.86
CA PRO A 256 12.27 -14.23 7.49
C PRO A 256 11.54 -15.09 6.47
N PHE A 257 11.23 -14.52 5.32
CA PHE A 257 10.65 -15.24 4.20
C PHE A 257 11.58 -16.28 3.63
N TYR A 258 12.81 -15.86 3.31
CA TYR A 258 13.84 -16.73 2.80
C TYR A 258 14.13 -17.92 3.73
N LEU A 259 14.21 -17.67 5.03
CA LEU A 259 14.47 -18.69 6.05
C LEU A 259 13.32 -19.70 6.24
N GLN A 260 12.12 -19.40 5.74
CA GLN A 260 10.95 -20.27 5.80
C GLN A 260 10.70 -21.03 4.50
N LEU A 261 11.55 -20.86 3.49
CA LEU A 261 11.40 -21.59 2.23
C LEU A 261 11.58 -23.09 2.45
N PRO A 262 10.71 -23.94 1.86
CA PRO A 262 10.83 -25.38 1.96
C PRO A 262 12.10 -25.91 1.24
N ASP A 263 12.59 -27.07 1.69
CA ASP A 263 13.73 -27.74 1.07
C ASP A 263 13.38 -28.49 -0.22
N ALA A 264 12.10 -28.86 -0.40
CA ALA A 264 11.64 -29.67 -1.54
C ALA A 264 10.55 -28.97 -2.37
N TYR A 265 10.58 -29.13 -3.66
CA TYR A 265 9.63 -28.58 -4.64
C TYR A 265 9.18 -29.67 -5.64
N PRO A 266 7.97 -29.58 -6.20
CA PRO A 266 6.96 -28.54 -5.97
C PRO A 266 6.38 -28.58 -4.55
N VAL A 267 5.99 -27.41 -4.04
CA VAL A 267 5.22 -27.28 -2.80
C VAL A 267 3.75 -27.15 -3.21
N ASN A 268 2.94 -28.07 -2.72
CA ASN A 268 1.48 -28.01 -2.82
C ASN A 268 0.94 -28.20 -1.40
N ASP A 269 0.78 -27.10 -0.69
CA ASP A 269 0.40 -27.08 0.71
C ASP A 269 -0.90 -26.31 0.91
N SER A 270 -1.46 -26.45 2.10
CA SER A 270 -2.66 -25.73 2.51
C SER A 270 -2.45 -24.22 2.60
N ILE A 271 -3.53 -23.47 2.75
CA ILE A 271 -3.58 -22.01 3.01
C ILE A 271 -2.57 -21.54 4.07
N ASP A 272 -2.16 -22.42 5.00
CA ASP A 272 -1.22 -22.09 6.07
C ASP A 272 0.14 -21.58 5.59
N LEU A 273 0.68 -22.10 4.50
CA LEU A 273 1.96 -21.59 3.96
C LEU A 273 1.80 -20.21 3.32
N ALA A 274 0.72 -19.99 2.57
CA ALA A 274 0.39 -18.68 2.03
C ALA A 274 0.16 -17.66 3.16
N VAL A 275 -0.56 -18.04 4.21
CA VAL A 275 -0.80 -17.19 5.39
C VAL A 275 0.51 -16.86 6.11
N ARG A 276 1.45 -17.79 6.28
CA ARG A 276 2.77 -17.51 6.87
C ARG A 276 3.57 -16.55 6.02
N TRP A 277 3.52 -16.70 4.71
CA TRP A 277 4.16 -15.80 3.77
C TRP A 277 3.53 -14.42 3.82
N GLU A 278 2.21 -14.33 3.85
CA GLU A 278 1.47 -13.08 3.99
C GLU A 278 1.74 -12.38 5.33
N LEU A 279 1.93 -13.10 6.44
CA LEU A 279 2.27 -12.52 7.74
C LEU A 279 3.59 -11.73 7.70
N SER A 280 4.62 -12.25 7.04
CA SER A 280 5.90 -11.54 6.86
C SER A 280 5.73 -10.29 6.02
N TRP A 281 4.75 -10.25 5.11
CA TRP A 281 4.47 -9.17 4.18
C TRP A 281 3.35 -8.23 4.61
N CYS A 282 2.81 -8.39 5.81
CA CYS A 282 1.76 -7.52 6.30
C CYS A 282 2.19 -6.04 6.26
N PHE A 283 1.32 -5.19 5.72
CA PHE A 283 1.59 -3.77 5.47
C PHE A 283 1.93 -2.95 6.71
N THR A 284 1.69 -3.49 7.89
CA THR A 284 1.91 -2.82 9.19
C THR A 284 3.03 -3.46 10.01
N THR A 285 3.91 -4.25 9.38
CA THR A 285 5.12 -4.80 10.00
C THR A 285 6.28 -3.82 9.95
N THR A 286 7.26 -4.00 10.84
CA THR A 286 8.43 -3.10 10.98
C THR A 286 9.19 -2.95 9.67
N GLY A 287 9.47 -4.04 8.97
CA GLY A 287 10.23 -3.99 7.72
C GLY A 287 9.52 -3.19 6.64
N VAL A 288 8.21 -3.42 6.46
CA VAL A 288 7.39 -2.67 5.50
C VAL A 288 7.25 -1.21 5.92
N ALA A 289 7.14 -0.92 7.23
CA ALA A 289 7.10 0.45 7.73
C ALA A 289 8.40 1.20 7.40
N LEU A 290 9.55 0.60 7.67
CA LEU A 290 10.86 1.19 7.41
C LEU A 290 11.09 1.42 5.90
N THR A 291 10.81 0.42 5.06
CA THR A 291 10.94 0.57 3.59
C THR A 291 10.03 1.66 3.05
N THR A 292 8.80 1.75 3.54
CA THR A 292 7.85 2.79 3.13
C THR A 292 8.34 4.19 3.49
N ILE A 293 8.76 4.38 4.74
CA ILE A 293 9.27 5.68 5.23
C ILE A 293 10.51 6.08 4.43
N ALA A 294 11.42 5.14 4.22
CA ALA A 294 12.65 5.38 3.49
C ALA A 294 12.38 5.79 2.03
N LEU A 295 11.56 5.04 1.31
CA LEU A 295 11.19 5.39 -0.05
C LEU A 295 10.46 6.73 -0.13
N PHE A 296 9.55 7.01 0.79
CA PHE A 296 8.85 8.29 0.81
C PHE A 296 9.80 9.48 1.03
N LEU A 297 10.82 9.33 1.89
CA LEU A 297 11.88 10.32 2.09
C LEU A 297 12.74 10.51 0.83
N LEU A 298 13.09 9.42 0.14
CA LEU A 298 13.85 9.48 -1.12
C LEU A 298 13.06 10.20 -2.21
N PHE A 299 11.79 9.85 -2.39
CA PHE A 299 10.93 10.56 -3.35
C PHE A 299 10.79 12.05 -3.01
N LYS A 300 10.74 12.41 -1.73
CA LYS A 300 10.65 13.83 -1.30
C LYS A 300 11.83 14.68 -1.78
N LEU A 301 12.98 14.09 -2.12
CA LEU A 301 14.10 14.78 -2.74
C LEU A 301 13.78 15.31 -4.15
N ILE A 302 12.76 14.77 -4.81
CA ILE A 302 12.34 15.22 -6.14
C ILE A 302 11.50 16.50 -6.01
N THR A 303 12.15 17.64 -5.91
CA THR A 303 11.50 18.94 -5.69
C THR A 303 11.08 19.63 -6.98
N LYS A 304 11.72 19.31 -8.11
CA LYS A 304 11.49 19.96 -9.40
C LYS A 304 10.99 18.95 -10.44
N PRO A 305 10.08 19.37 -11.35
CA PRO A 305 9.67 18.53 -12.45
C PRO A 305 10.81 18.32 -13.46
N CYS A 306 11.01 17.09 -13.92
CA CYS A 306 11.88 16.79 -15.04
C CYS A 306 11.10 16.81 -16.36
N ARG A 307 11.79 16.61 -17.52
CA ARG A 307 11.18 16.64 -18.85
C ARG A 307 10.01 15.67 -19.02
N ILE A 308 10.06 14.52 -18.38
CA ILE A 308 9.01 13.48 -18.45
C ILE A 308 7.90 13.65 -17.39
N TYR A 309 7.98 14.67 -16.54
CA TYR A 309 6.98 14.90 -15.48
C TYR A 309 5.53 15.04 -16.00
N PRO A 310 5.23 15.67 -17.14
CA PRO A 310 3.86 15.74 -17.67
C PRO A 310 3.22 14.35 -17.82
N PHE A 311 4.00 13.35 -18.24
CA PHE A 311 3.56 11.95 -18.34
C PHE A 311 3.23 11.37 -16.96
N PHE A 312 4.13 11.48 -15.98
CA PHE A 312 3.87 11.03 -14.60
C PHE A 312 2.68 11.73 -13.96
N LYS A 313 2.56 13.04 -14.18
CA LYS A 313 1.41 13.83 -13.72
C LYS A 313 0.09 13.30 -14.30
N HIS A 314 0.10 12.91 -15.56
CA HIS A 314 -1.06 12.33 -16.23
C HIS A 314 -1.41 10.96 -15.63
N LEU A 315 -0.47 10.03 -15.58
CA LEU A 315 -0.65 8.71 -14.99
C LEU A 315 -1.08 8.77 -13.52
N SER A 316 -0.52 9.70 -12.73
CA SER A 316 -0.94 9.91 -11.34
C SER A 316 -2.42 10.26 -11.19
N LYS A 317 -3.02 10.93 -12.17
CA LYS A 317 -4.47 11.20 -12.18
C LYS A 317 -5.31 9.95 -12.49
N LEU A 318 -4.77 9.04 -13.29
CA LEU A 318 -5.43 7.80 -13.69
C LEU A 318 -5.23 6.67 -12.68
N SER A 319 -4.32 6.83 -11.71
CA SER A 319 -3.85 5.74 -10.84
C SER A 319 -4.96 5.01 -10.09
N TYR A 320 -6.01 5.72 -9.66
CA TYR A 320 -7.14 5.08 -8.98
C TYR A 320 -8.02 4.27 -9.95
N GLY A 321 -8.28 4.78 -11.14
CA GLY A 321 -8.98 4.03 -12.18
C GLY A 321 -8.19 2.78 -12.61
N ILE A 322 -6.86 2.92 -12.79
CA ILE A 322 -5.96 1.79 -13.07
C ILE A 322 -6.09 0.73 -11.97
N TYR A 323 -6.08 1.14 -10.69
CA TYR A 323 -6.29 0.23 -9.58
C TYR A 323 -7.64 -0.51 -9.66
N LEU A 324 -8.71 0.16 -10.05
CA LEU A 324 -10.03 -0.46 -10.11
C LEU A 324 -10.17 -1.50 -11.23
N VAL A 325 -9.49 -1.32 -12.37
CA VAL A 325 -9.65 -2.17 -13.55
C VAL A 325 -8.61 -3.28 -13.67
N HIS A 326 -7.46 -3.13 -13.01
CA HIS A 326 -6.26 -3.92 -13.35
C HIS A 326 -6.43 -5.43 -13.27
N MET A 327 -7.26 -5.97 -12.36
CA MET A 327 -7.44 -7.43 -12.24
C MET A 327 -8.10 -8.04 -13.46
N PHE A 328 -9.08 -7.38 -14.09
CA PHE A 328 -9.64 -7.83 -15.36
C PHE A 328 -8.59 -7.95 -16.46
N VAL A 329 -7.68 -6.96 -16.51
CA VAL A 329 -6.60 -6.93 -17.51
C VAL A 329 -5.50 -7.92 -17.15
N LEU A 330 -5.12 -8.00 -15.87
CA LEU A 330 -4.02 -8.83 -15.39
C LEU A 330 -4.25 -10.31 -15.67
N VAL A 331 -5.44 -10.83 -15.36
CA VAL A 331 -5.76 -12.24 -15.60
C VAL A 331 -5.65 -12.59 -17.07
N ALA A 332 -6.19 -11.75 -17.97
CA ALA A 332 -6.09 -11.96 -19.41
C ALA A 332 -4.64 -11.89 -19.91
N VAL A 333 -3.87 -10.89 -19.45
CA VAL A 333 -2.46 -10.72 -19.83
C VAL A 333 -1.61 -11.87 -19.31
N PHE A 334 -1.80 -12.30 -18.06
CA PHE A 334 -1.05 -13.40 -17.47
C PHE A 334 -1.31 -14.71 -18.24
N GLY A 335 -2.56 -15.03 -18.53
CA GLY A 335 -2.91 -16.22 -19.31
C GLY A 335 -2.23 -16.25 -20.68
N TYR A 336 -2.06 -15.09 -21.31
CA TYR A 336 -1.38 -14.98 -22.60
C TYR A 336 0.16 -15.06 -22.45
N VAL A 337 0.75 -14.30 -21.53
CA VAL A 337 2.21 -14.19 -21.36
C VAL A 337 2.81 -15.49 -20.81
N SER A 338 2.11 -16.17 -19.90
CA SER A 338 2.58 -17.43 -19.31
C SER A 338 2.75 -18.56 -20.34
N ALA A 339 1.99 -18.53 -21.44
CA ALA A 339 2.10 -19.49 -22.54
C ALA A 339 3.37 -19.32 -23.39
N TRP A 340 4.15 -18.25 -23.20
CA TRP A 340 5.33 -17.99 -24.04
C TRP A 340 6.59 -18.74 -23.59
N GLY A 341 6.55 -19.51 -22.49
CA GLY A 341 7.70 -20.27 -21.98
C GLY A 341 8.87 -19.41 -21.53
N LEU A 342 8.63 -18.19 -21.10
CA LEU A 342 9.65 -17.26 -20.61
C LEU A 342 10.04 -17.59 -19.17
N ALA A 343 11.23 -17.12 -18.75
CA ALA A 343 11.66 -17.23 -17.37
C ALA A 343 10.71 -16.47 -16.42
N THR A 344 10.45 -17.03 -15.25
CA THR A 344 9.51 -16.53 -14.22
C THR A 344 9.60 -15.02 -13.96
N PRO A 345 10.78 -14.42 -13.71
CA PRO A 345 10.85 -12.97 -13.46
C PRO A 345 10.46 -12.14 -14.68
N VAL A 346 10.68 -12.67 -15.89
CA VAL A 346 10.28 -12.00 -17.13
C VAL A 346 8.76 -12.04 -17.28
N VAL A 347 8.14 -13.19 -17.00
CA VAL A 347 6.68 -13.31 -17.00
C VAL A 347 6.05 -12.35 -16.00
N MET A 348 6.55 -12.31 -14.76
CA MET A 348 6.08 -11.39 -13.71
C MET A 348 6.15 -9.93 -14.18
N LEU A 349 7.32 -9.48 -14.64
CA LEU A 349 7.55 -8.09 -15.02
C LEU A 349 6.78 -7.70 -16.29
N LEU A 350 6.73 -8.58 -17.27
CA LEU A 350 6.02 -8.35 -18.53
C LEU A 350 4.51 -8.29 -18.30
N THR A 351 3.96 -9.20 -17.49
CA THR A 351 2.56 -9.19 -17.09
C THR A 351 2.20 -7.88 -16.41
N ALA A 352 2.98 -7.44 -15.41
CA ALA A 352 2.74 -6.17 -14.73
C ALA A 352 2.80 -4.98 -15.68
N THR A 353 3.80 -4.96 -16.57
CA THR A 353 4.02 -3.83 -17.50
C THR A 353 2.89 -3.74 -18.53
N LEU A 354 2.51 -4.84 -19.14
CA LEU A 354 1.41 -4.87 -20.10
C LEU A 354 0.08 -4.54 -19.42
N THR A 355 -0.17 -5.11 -18.24
CA THR A 355 -1.35 -4.76 -17.43
C THR A 355 -1.42 -3.27 -17.14
N PHE A 356 -0.30 -2.67 -16.74
CA PHE A 356 -0.22 -1.24 -16.48
C PHE A 356 -0.56 -0.41 -17.72
N ILE A 357 0.05 -0.71 -18.86
CA ILE A 357 -0.15 0.01 -20.11
C ILE A 357 -1.61 -0.12 -20.57
N ILE A 358 -2.14 -1.34 -20.64
CA ILE A 358 -3.51 -1.59 -21.11
C ILE A 358 -4.53 -0.96 -20.17
N SER A 359 -4.35 -1.10 -18.85
CA SER A 359 -5.24 -0.47 -17.86
C SER A 359 -5.18 1.06 -17.95
N ALA A 360 -4.00 1.65 -18.14
CA ALA A 360 -3.85 3.09 -18.29
C ALA A 360 -4.55 3.61 -19.55
N LEU A 361 -4.41 2.90 -20.69
CA LEU A 361 -5.10 3.24 -21.93
C LEU A 361 -6.61 3.11 -21.81
N PHE A 362 -7.09 2.04 -21.18
CA PHE A 362 -8.51 1.82 -20.95
C PHE A 362 -9.12 2.91 -20.06
N VAL A 363 -8.46 3.24 -18.93
CA VAL A 363 -8.91 4.32 -18.04
C VAL A 363 -8.83 5.68 -18.73
N GLN A 364 -7.83 5.91 -19.59
CA GLN A 364 -7.75 7.10 -20.41
C GLN A 364 -8.98 7.21 -21.33
N LEU A 365 -9.39 6.15 -21.99
CA LEU A 365 -10.61 6.12 -22.81
C LEU A 365 -11.85 6.39 -21.96
N LEU A 366 -11.99 5.75 -20.82
CA LEU A 366 -13.09 6.03 -19.89
C LEU A 366 -13.11 7.48 -19.41
N SER A 367 -11.95 8.12 -19.29
CA SER A 367 -11.86 9.52 -18.88
C SER A 367 -12.45 10.51 -19.88
N LEU A 368 -12.65 10.10 -21.13
CA LEU A 368 -13.30 10.90 -22.17
C LEU A 368 -14.84 10.90 -22.06
N LEU A 369 -15.40 9.96 -21.32
CA LEU A 369 -16.85 9.87 -21.11
C LEU A 369 -17.35 11.00 -20.20
N PRO A 370 -18.55 11.54 -20.46
CA PRO A 370 -19.17 12.50 -19.57
C PRO A 370 -19.35 11.88 -18.17
N LYS A 371 -19.11 12.68 -17.12
CA LYS A 371 -19.21 12.23 -15.71
C LYS A 371 -18.25 11.10 -15.33
N SER A 372 -17.17 10.89 -16.08
CA SER A 372 -16.16 9.83 -15.83
C SER A 372 -15.63 9.79 -14.38
N LYS A 373 -15.59 10.93 -13.68
CA LYS A 373 -15.20 11.01 -12.26
C LYS A 373 -16.01 10.09 -11.32
N TYR A 374 -17.18 9.64 -11.74
CA TYR A 374 -18.00 8.71 -10.96
C TYR A 374 -17.66 7.24 -11.23
N PHE A 375 -16.85 6.96 -12.24
CA PHE A 375 -16.39 5.62 -12.60
C PHE A 375 -14.91 5.40 -12.31
N ILE A 376 -14.09 6.44 -12.42
CA ILE A 376 -12.63 6.32 -12.30
C ILE A 376 -12.02 7.20 -11.18
N GLY A 377 -12.79 8.05 -10.50
CA GLY A 377 -12.38 8.84 -9.34
C GLY A 377 -11.85 10.25 -9.57
#